data_f7707a481ad8f1114ed44ae56581f875
#
_entry.id   f7707a481ad8f1114ed44ae56581f875
#
_cell.length_a   1.000
_cell.length_b   1.000
_cell.length_c   1.000
_cell.angle_alpha   90.00
_cell.angle_beta   90.00
_cell.angle_gamma   90.00
#
_symmetry.space_group_name_H-M   'P 1'
#
loop_
_entity.id
_entity.type
_entity.pdbx_description
1 polymer ?
#
loop_
_entity_poly.entity_id
_entity_poly.type
_entity_poly.pdbx_seq_one_letter_code
_entity_poly.pdbx_strand_id
1 'polypeptide(L)'
;ANDSDKTLETIVINYANTIGFSYHYEKHVYYITVNGNWVLDHKTQFGYLSKYIVPIEDFCNTEIGFHMMRYTFCVDTQISTSRELNRVSPNNIAEKSTRYVYEDGNICRPHWMTDEEVDYLNNEPIFEEWCNSHKKASIYRNSCNDSFNKYKLLVDIGMHRQDARGVLPLDTATRCVYTYSIDEWRAIIDLRYYGTTGKPHPNAK
;
A
#
# COMPACT_ATOMS: atom_id res chain seq x y z
N ALA A 1 -7.54 4.06 -31.08
CA ALA A 1 -8.82 4.45 -31.71
C ALA A 1 -9.03 5.95 -31.59
N ASN A 2 -9.72 6.58 -32.51
CA ASN A 2 -9.90 8.02 -32.54
C ASN A 2 -11.24 8.44 -31.91
N ASP A 3 -11.43 9.73 -31.62
CA ASP A 3 -12.58 10.30 -30.90
C ASP A 3 -13.89 10.26 -31.68
N SER A 4 -13.87 9.94 -32.98
CA SER A 4 -15.08 9.71 -33.77
C SER A 4 -15.84 8.43 -33.36
N ASP A 5 -15.20 7.57 -32.56
CA ASP A 5 -15.83 6.36 -32.02
C ASP A 5 -16.51 6.65 -30.67
N LYS A 6 -17.81 6.97 -30.74
CA LYS A 6 -18.64 7.20 -29.56
C LYS A 6 -18.60 6.07 -28.52
N THR A 7 -18.23 4.86 -28.92
CA THR A 7 -18.13 3.72 -28.01
C THR A 7 -16.95 3.86 -27.07
N LEU A 8 -15.81 4.39 -27.54
CA LEU A 8 -14.65 4.61 -26.69
C LEU A 8 -14.89 5.72 -25.67
N GLU A 9 -15.56 6.80 -26.08
CA GLU A 9 -16.01 7.82 -25.17
C GLU A 9 -16.94 7.25 -24.09
N THR A 10 -17.87 6.39 -24.47
CA THR A 10 -18.77 5.70 -23.54
C THR A 10 -18.01 4.78 -22.58
N ILE A 11 -16.98 4.05 -23.05
CA ILE A 11 -16.11 3.23 -22.20
C ILE A 11 -15.40 4.12 -21.18
N VAL A 12 -14.79 5.23 -21.59
CA VAL A 12 -14.11 6.14 -20.68
C VAL A 12 -15.09 6.69 -19.64
N ILE A 13 -16.26 7.17 -20.04
CA ILE A 13 -17.27 7.70 -19.13
C ILE A 13 -17.69 6.67 -18.07
N ASN A 14 -17.93 5.43 -18.50
CA ASN A 14 -18.44 4.37 -17.62
C ASN A 14 -17.38 3.78 -16.68
N TYR A 15 -16.11 3.75 -17.10
CA TYR A 15 -15.07 2.98 -16.40
C TYR A 15 -13.90 3.83 -15.91
N ALA A 16 -13.87 5.14 -16.15
CA ALA A 16 -12.76 6.03 -15.77
C ALA A 16 -12.38 5.95 -14.28
N ASN A 17 -13.37 5.69 -13.41
CA ASN A 17 -13.17 5.58 -11.96
C ASN A 17 -12.99 4.13 -11.49
N THR A 18 -12.87 3.17 -12.39
CA THR A 18 -12.70 1.75 -12.05
C THR A 18 -11.24 1.46 -11.73
N ILE A 19 -10.99 0.70 -10.68
CA ILE A 19 -9.64 0.25 -10.31
C ILE A 19 -8.99 -0.49 -11.48
N GLY A 20 -7.75 -0.11 -11.81
CA GLY A 20 -7.01 -0.71 -12.92
C GLY A 20 -7.39 -0.21 -14.30
N PHE A 21 -8.24 0.81 -14.38
CA PHE A 21 -8.57 1.52 -15.62
C PHE A 21 -7.88 2.88 -15.61
N SER A 22 -7.15 3.20 -16.67
CA SER A 22 -6.56 4.52 -16.89
C SER A 22 -6.76 4.91 -18.33
N TYR A 23 -6.92 6.20 -18.57
CA TYR A 23 -7.02 6.72 -19.92
C TYR A 23 -6.26 8.03 -20.08
N HIS A 24 -5.86 8.31 -21.30
CA HIS A 24 -5.32 9.59 -21.73
C HIS A 24 -5.92 9.93 -23.08
N TYR A 25 -6.25 11.20 -23.31
CA TYR A 25 -6.79 11.69 -24.57
C TYR A 25 -5.89 12.80 -25.12
N GLU A 26 -5.33 12.57 -26.28
CA GLU A 26 -4.48 13.55 -26.97
C GLU A 26 -4.62 13.41 -28.48
N LYS A 27 -4.67 14.55 -29.18
CA LYS A 27 -4.68 14.60 -30.65
C LYS A 27 -5.77 13.71 -31.27
N HIS A 28 -6.97 13.73 -30.70
CA HIS A 28 -8.12 12.92 -31.13
C HIS A 28 -7.91 11.40 -31.00
N VAL A 29 -7.03 10.95 -30.11
CA VAL A 29 -6.79 9.54 -29.81
C VAL A 29 -6.99 9.25 -28.33
N TYR A 30 -7.78 8.23 -28.03
CA TYR A 30 -7.89 7.66 -26.69
C TYR A 30 -6.84 6.58 -26.50
N TYR A 31 -6.04 6.70 -25.46
CA TYR A 31 -5.15 5.66 -24.94
C TYR A 31 -5.79 5.11 -23.67
N ILE A 32 -6.06 3.81 -23.64
CA ILE A 32 -6.77 3.16 -22.54
C ILE A 32 -5.94 1.98 -22.04
N THR A 33 -5.65 1.96 -20.76
CA THR A 33 -5.00 0.84 -20.08
C THR A 33 -5.99 0.18 -19.14
N VAL A 34 -6.16 -1.13 -19.27
CA VAL A 34 -7.04 -1.96 -18.44
C VAL A 34 -6.32 -3.22 -18.00
N ASN A 35 -6.79 -3.84 -16.91
CA ASN A 35 -6.26 -5.14 -16.54
C ASN A 35 -6.80 -6.25 -17.46
N GLY A 36 -6.10 -7.42 -17.46
CA GLY A 36 -6.48 -8.54 -18.33
C GLY A 36 -7.86 -9.10 -18.03
N ASN A 37 -8.31 -9.10 -16.78
CA ASN A 37 -9.64 -9.56 -16.39
C ASN A 37 -10.72 -8.65 -16.98
N TRP A 38 -10.52 -7.33 -16.98
CA TRP A 38 -11.45 -6.41 -17.62
C TRP A 38 -11.67 -6.75 -19.11
N VAL A 39 -10.59 -7.08 -19.83
CA VAL A 39 -10.66 -7.48 -21.24
C VAL A 39 -11.47 -8.76 -21.40
N LEU A 40 -11.25 -9.75 -20.53
CA LEU A 40 -11.97 -11.01 -20.56
C LEU A 40 -13.47 -10.84 -20.27
N ASP A 41 -13.80 -10.07 -19.24
CA ASP A 41 -15.18 -9.82 -18.81
C ASP A 41 -15.99 -9.07 -19.88
N HIS A 42 -15.34 -8.23 -20.68
CA HIS A 42 -15.97 -7.38 -21.68
C HIS A 42 -15.75 -7.85 -23.11
N LYS A 43 -15.21 -9.06 -23.33
CA LYS A 43 -14.87 -9.60 -24.63
C LYS A 43 -16.05 -9.62 -25.60
N THR A 44 -17.25 -9.96 -25.13
CA THR A 44 -18.45 -10.01 -25.96
C THR A 44 -18.89 -8.61 -26.41
N GLN A 45 -18.77 -7.62 -25.52
CA GLN A 45 -19.22 -6.26 -25.77
C GLN A 45 -18.22 -5.46 -26.62
N PHE A 46 -16.91 -5.64 -26.39
CA PHE A 46 -15.85 -4.84 -26.97
C PHE A 46 -14.82 -5.64 -27.77
N GLY A 47 -15.12 -6.89 -28.12
CA GLY A 47 -14.20 -7.75 -28.86
C GLY A 47 -13.75 -7.19 -30.21
N TYR A 48 -14.55 -6.33 -30.86
CA TYR A 48 -14.20 -5.64 -32.10
C TYR A 48 -13.04 -4.62 -31.90
N LEU A 49 -12.74 -4.18 -30.68
CA LEU A 49 -11.62 -3.33 -30.35
C LEU A 49 -10.30 -4.10 -30.28
N SER A 50 -10.34 -5.45 -30.36
CA SER A 50 -9.13 -6.29 -30.27
C SER A 50 -8.03 -5.92 -31.24
N LYS A 51 -8.39 -5.43 -32.43
CA LYS A 51 -7.44 -4.93 -33.45
C LYS A 51 -6.62 -3.69 -33.03
N TYR A 52 -7.04 -3.02 -31.96
CA TYR A 52 -6.35 -1.84 -31.40
C TYR A 52 -5.57 -2.18 -30.14
N ILE A 53 -5.60 -3.41 -29.68
CA ILE A 53 -4.81 -3.85 -28.53
C ILE A 53 -3.35 -3.92 -28.94
N VAL A 54 -2.52 -3.21 -28.20
CA VAL A 54 -1.07 -3.18 -28.37
C VAL A 54 -0.43 -3.90 -27.19
N PRO A 55 0.59 -4.74 -27.38
CA PRO A 55 1.37 -5.29 -26.29
C PRO A 55 1.86 -4.19 -25.35
N ILE A 56 1.84 -4.45 -24.05
CA ILE A 56 2.22 -3.44 -23.06
C ILE A 56 3.67 -3.00 -23.23
N GLU A 57 4.55 -3.88 -23.67
CA GLU A 57 5.96 -3.65 -23.92
C GLU A 57 6.16 -2.59 -25.02
N ASP A 58 5.38 -2.68 -26.11
CA ASP A 58 5.44 -1.72 -27.21
C ASP A 58 4.85 -0.36 -26.79
N PHE A 59 3.79 -0.37 -25.99
CA PHE A 59 3.16 0.84 -25.47
C PHE A 59 4.06 1.58 -24.47
N CYS A 60 4.73 0.85 -23.58
CA CYS A 60 5.61 1.42 -22.56
C CYS A 60 6.80 2.18 -23.13
N ASN A 61 7.21 1.88 -24.37
CA ASN A 61 8.28 2.59 -25.06
C ASN A 61 7.84 3.95 -25.64
N THR A 62 6.55 4.27 -25.57
CA THR A 62 6.03 5.60 -25.92
C THR A 62 6.03 6.51 -24.70
N GLU A 63 6.12 7.82 -24.89
CA GLU A 63 6.03 8.79 -23.80
C GLU A 63 4.70 8.66 -23.03
N ILE A 64 3.59 8.59 -23.76
CA ILE A 64 2.25 8.43 -23.18
C ILE A 64 2.16 7.10 -22.40
N GLY A 65 2.63 6.00 -23.00
CA GLY A 65 2.62 4.70 -22.38
C GLY A 65 3.46 4.66 -21.11
N PHE A 66 4.62 5.30 -21.10
CA PHE A 66 5.45 5.41 -19.91
C PHE A 66 4.71 6.08 -18.75
N HIS A 67 4.03 7.18 -18.99
CA HIS A 67 3.23 7.87 -17.95
C HIS A 67 2.00 7.08 -17.51
N MET A 68 1.42 6.26 -18.37
CA MET A 68 0.26 5.42 -18.05
C MET A 68 0.64 4.09 -17.39
N MET A 69 1.91 3.69 -17.38
CA MET A 69 2.36 2.48 -16.69
C MET A 69 2.05 2.54 -15.20
N ARG A 70 1.63 1.40 -14.66
CA ARG A 70 1.37 1.23 -13.23
C ARG A 70 2.34 0.23 -12.62
N TYR A 71 2.90 0.58 -11.49
CA TYR A 71 3.78 -0.28 -10.72
C TYR A 71 3.09 -0.68 -9.42
N THR A 72 3.19 -1.97 -9.13
CA THR A 72 2.67 -2.55 -7.90
C THR A 72 3.83 -2.84 -6.95
N PHE A 73 3.79 -2.25 -5.76
CA PHE A 73 4.73 -2.54 -4.69
C PHE A 73 4.00 -3.16 -3.51
N CYS A 74 4.62 -4.19 -2.95
CA CYS A 74 4.23 -4.77 -1.66
C CYS A 74 5.14 -4.16 -0.59
N VAL A 75 4.53 -3.48 0.38
CA VAL A 75 5.24 -2.73 1.42
C VAL A 75 4.90 -3.32 2.77
N ASP A 76 5.89 -3.85 3.47
CA ASP A 76 5.78 -4.22 4.87
C ASP A 76 6.14 -3.02 5.73
N THR A 77 5.22 -2.60 6.57
CA THR A 77 5.34 -1.38 7.37
C THR A 77 4.49 -1.45 8.64
N GLN A 78 4.42 -0.36 9.38
CA GLN A 78 3.57 -0.21 10.55
C GLN A 78 2.18 0.30 10.17
N ILE A 79 1.16 -0.02 10.94
CA ILE A 79 -0.21 0.53 10.77
C ILE A 79 -0.20 2.07 10.81
N SER A 80 0.63 2.67 11.67
CA SER A 80 0.79 4.12 11.72
C SER A 80 1.32 4.72 10.42
N THR A 81 2.31 4.06 9.82
CA THR A 81 2.95 4.48 8.56
C THR A 81 2.05 4.25 7.36
N SER A 82 1.31 3.13 7.31
CA SER A 82 0.36 2.87 6.24
C SER A 82 -0.69 3.99 6.14
N ARG A 83 -1.17 4.49 7.29
CA ARG A 83 -2.11 5.63 7.34
C ARG A 83 -1.55 6.92 6.77
N GLU A 84 -0.24 7.13 6.89
CA GLU A 84 0.45 8.27 6.26
C GLU A 84 0.50 8.13 4.73
N LEU A 85 0.79 6.93 4.23
CA LEU A 85 0.81 6.63 2.80
C LEU A 85 -0.60 6.68 2.19
N ASN A 86 -1.60 6.16 2.91
CA ASN A 86 -2.98 6.12 2.44
C ASN A 86 -3.62 7.51 2.24
N ARG A 87 -3.08 8.56 2.90
CA ARG A 87 -3.58 9.95 2.72
C ARG A 87 -3.27 10.57 1.37
N VAL A 88 -2.30 10.06 0.64
CA VAL A 88 -1.87 10.60 -0.66
C VAL A 88 -2.37 9.77 -1.84
N SER A 89 -3.21 8.80 -1.57
CA SER A 89 -3.58 7.79 -2.53
C SER A 89 -5.03 7.93 -3.04
N PRO A 90 -5.25 7.76 -4.35
CA PRO A 90 -6.58 7.59 -4.92
C PRO A 90 -7.08 6.13 -4.81
N ASN A 91 -7.09 5.52 -3.64
CA ASN A 91 -7.75 4.24 -3.32
C ASN A 91 -7.25 2.96 -4.06
N ASN A 92 -6.05 2.92 -4.59
CA ASN A 92 -5.47 1.70 -5.20
C ASN A 92 -4.61 0.93 -4.19
N ILE A 93 -5.20 0.60 -3.03
CA ILE A 93 -4.54 -0.01 -1.89
C ILE A 93 -5.29 -1.26 -1.45
N ALA A 94 -4.54 -2.34 -1.22
CA ALA A 94 -4.99 -3.46 -0.42
C ALA A 94 -4.09 -3.58 0.82
N GLU A 95 -4.67 -3.51 2.01
CA GLU A 95 -3.95 -3.61 3.28
C GLU A 95 -4.44 -4.83 4.07
N LYS A 96 -3.49 -5.50 4.76
CA LYS A 96 -3.82 -6.59 5.71
C LYS A 96 -4.85 -6.11 6.73
N SER A 97 -5.95 -6.81 6.84
CA SER A 97 -7.05 -6.40 7.72
C SER A 97 -6.91 -6.97 9.12
N THR A 98 -6.70 -6.13 10.11
CA THR A 98 -6.71 -6.49 11.52
C THR A 98 -8.09 -6.94 12.05
N ARG A 99 -9.16 -6.85 11.25
CA ARG A 99 -10.48 -7.39 11.59
C ARG A 99 -10.56 -8.90 11.40
N TYR A 100 -9.88 -9.41 10.39
CA TYR A 100 -9.99 -10.80 9.94
C TYR A 100 -8.73 -11.62 10.19
N VAL A 101 -7.57 -10.97 10.17
CA VAL A 101 -6.27 -11.62 10.40
C VAL A 101 -5.95 -11.55 11.90
N TYR A 102 -5.52 -12.67 12.47
CA TYR A 102 -5.00 -12.71 13.84
C TYR A 102 -3.62 -12.04 13.86
N GLU A 103 -3.39 -11.18 14.84
CA GLU A 103 -2.09 -10.51 15.01
C GLU A 103 -1.20 -11.32 15.96
N ASP A 104 -0.06 -11.75 15.46
CA ASP A 104 0.85 -12.69 16.10
C ASP A 104 1.93 -12.04 16.98
N GLY A 105 1.90 -10.73 17.12
CA GLY A 105 2.86 -9.98 17.94
C GLY A 105 4.00 -9.33 17.17
N ASN A 106 3.95 -9.36 15.82
CA ASN A 106 4.97 -8.73 15.02
C ASN A 106 4.82 -7.20 14.97
N ILE A 107 5.92 -6.50 15.17
CA ILE A 107 6.05 -5.06 14.98
C ILE A 107 7.09 -4.79 13.89
N CYS A 108 6.88 -3.76 13.08
CA CYS A 108 7.94 -3.23 12.24
C CYS A 108 8.84 -2.32 13.09
N ARG A 109 10.15 -2.41 12.86
CA ARG A 109 11.13 -1.63 13.58
C ARG A 109 10.87 -0.12 13.42
N PRO A 110 10.74 0.64 14.53
CA PRO A 110 10.71 2.09 14.45
C PRO A 110 12.06 2.65 13.99
N HIS A 111 12.06 3.77 13.28
CA HIS A 111 13.28 4.41 12.75
C HIS A 111 14.34 4.75 13.80
N TRP A 112 13.92 4.97 15.04
CA TRP A 112 14.80 5.38 16.15
C TRP A 112 15.48 4.20 16.85
N MET A 113 15.06 2.95 16.56
CA MET A 113 15.65 1.74 17.12
C MET A 113 16.80 1.27 16.24
N THR A 114 17.96 0.97 16.82
CA THR A 114 19.14 0.47 16.09
C THR A 114 18.99 -1.01 15.73
N ASP A 115 19.76 -1.47 14.75
CA ASP A 115 19.79 -2.90 14.39
C ASP A 115 20.27 -3.76 15.56
N GLU A 116 21.27 -3.27 16.32
CA GLU A 116 21.79 -3.94 17.51
C GLU A 116 20.71 -4.10 18.60
N GLU A 117 19.90 -3.05 18.84
CA GLU A 117 18.79 -3.13 19.78
C GLU A 117 17.73 -4.14 19.33
N VAL A 118 17.44 -4.22 18.03
CA VAL A 118 16.49 -5.19 17.47
C VAL A 118 17.04 -6.61 17.61
N ASP A 119 18.29 -6.83 17.25
CA ASP A 119 18.92 -8.15 17.32
C ASP A 119 18.97 -8.66 18.77
N TYR A 120 19.35 -7.79 19.70
CA TYR A 120 19.36 -8.13 21.11
C TYR A 120 17.98 -8.51 21.64
N LEU A 121 16.95 -7.70 21.33
CA LEU A 121 15.58 -7.95 21.77
C LEU A 121 14.95 -9.22 21.18
N ASN A 122 15.44 -9.69 20.03
CA ASN A 122 14.93 -10.88 19.36
C ASN A 122 15.67 -12.15 19.78
N ASN A 123 16.95 -12.09 20.12
CA ASN A 123 17.82 -13.25 20.20
C ASN A 123 18.38 -13.51 21.61
N GLU A 124 18.39 -12.51 22.47
CA GLU A 124 19.04 -12.63 23.78
C GLU A 124 18.06 -12.58 24.95
N PRO A 125 18.38 -13.26 26.07
CA PRO A 125 17.67 -13.06 27.33
C PRO A 125 17.80 -11.59 27.75
N ILE A 126 16.71 -10.99 28.19
CA ILE A 126 16.69 -9.57 28.60
C ILE A 126 17.33 -9.46 29.99
N PHE A 127 18.53 -8.94 30.05
CA PHE A 127 19.25 -8.66 31.29
C PHE A 127 18.94 -7.25 31.78
N GLU A 128 18.86 -7.09 33.09
CA GLU A 128 18.56 -5.81 33.75
C GLU A 128 19.57 -4.72 33.38
N GLU A 129 20.86 -5.07 33.27
CA GLU A 129 21.93 -4.15 32.86
C GLU A 129 21.71 -3.59 31.46
N TRP A 130 21.31 -4.43 30.52
CA TRP A 130 20.98 -4.00 29.14
C TRP A 130 19.75 -3.09 29.14
N CYS A 131 18.71 -3.44 29.89
CA CYS A 131 17.50 -2.62 30.04
C CYS A 131 17.83 -1.23 30.59
N ASN A 132 18.77 -1.14 31.53
CA ASN A 132 19.18 0.11 32.14
C ASN A 132 19.96 1.02 31.15
N SER A 133 20.77 0.44 30.28
CA SER A 133 21.49 1.17 29.24
C SER A 133 20.65 1.52 28.01
N HIS A 134 19.62 0.69 27.69
CA HIS A 134 18.72 0.83 26.52
C HIS A 134 17.26 1.06 26.93
N LYS A 135 17.04 1.98 27.86
CA LYS A 135 15.71 2.20 28.47
C LYS A 135 14.57 2.41 27.49
N LYS A 136 14.81 3.18 26.39
CA LYS A 136 13.75 3.44 25.40
C LYS A 136 13.31 2.17 24.70
N ALA A 137 14.27 1.38 24.20
CA ALA A 137 14.00 0.12 23.50
C ALA A 137 13.31 -0.90 24.42
N SER A 138 13.78 -1.02 25.65
CA SER A 138 13.22 -1.92 26.66
C SER A 138 11.77 -1.56 27.03
N ILE A 139 11.49 -0.29 27.39
CA ILE A 139 10.13 0.17 27.71
C ILE A 139 9.20 -0.02 26.53
N TYR A 140 9.62 0.36 25.34
CA TYR A 140 8.83 0.23 24.12
C TYR A 140 8.47 -1.25 23.84
N ARG A 141 9.47 -2.14 23.86
CA ARG A 141 9.27 -3.57 23.61
C ARG A 141 8.33 -4.19 24.64
N ASN A 142 8.53 -3.89 25.93
CA ASN A 142 7.69 -4.42 27.00
C ASN A 142 6.24 -3.95 26.85
N SER A 143 6.02 -2.69 26.47
CA SER A 143 4.69 -2.14 26.22
C SER A 143 4.01 -2.82 25.01
N CYS A 144 4.75 -3.06 23.93
CA CYS A 144 4.21 -3.78 22.77
C CYS A 144 3.86 -5.22 23.13
N ASN A 145 4.74 -5.95 23.81
CA ASN A 145 4.49 -7.33 24.25
C ASN A 145 3.28 -7.42 25.18
N ASP A 146 3.14 -6.51 26.13
CA ASP A 146 1.98 -6.46 27.01
C ASP A 146 0.67 -6.22 26.24
N SER A 147 0.71 -5.32 25.26
CA SER A 147 -0.44 -5.05 24.38
C SER A 147 -0.83 -6.28 23.56
N PHE A 148 0.12 -6.99 22.95
CA PHE A 148 -0.16 -8.24 22.21
C PHE A 148 -0.68 -9.35 23.14
N ASN A 149 -0.14 -9.49 24.35
CA ASN A 149 -0.62 -10.45 25.32
C ASN A 149 -2.07 -10.14 25.73
N LYS A 150 -2.42 -8.88 25.91
CA LYS A 150 -3.80 -8.46 26.20
C LYS A 150 -4.72 -8.70 25.02
N TYR A 151 -4.28 -8.42 23.81
CA TYR A 151 -5.03 -8.76 22.60
C TYR A 151 -5.36 -10.25 22.53
N LYS A 152 -4.35 -11.10 22.74
CA LYS A 152 -4.52 -12.55 22.76
C LYS A 152 -5.52 -12.99 23.82
N LEU A 153 -5.37 -12.51 25.07
CA LEU A 153 -6.30 -12.83 26.16
C LEU A 153 -7.74 -12.42 25.83
N LEU A 154 -7.95 -11.23 25.25
CA LEU A 154 -9.29 -10.77 24.85
C LEU A 154 -9.92 -11.69 23.80
N VAL A 155 -9.14 -12.14 22.82
CA VAL A 155 -9.61 -13.10 21.79
C VAL A 155 -9.89 -14.46 22.43
N ASP A 156 -9.03 -14.96 23.31
CA ASP A 156 -9.17 -16.26 23.98
C ASP A 156 -10.42 -16.34 24.87
N ILE A 157 -10.84 -15.21 25.45
CA ILE A 157 -12.08 -15.13 26.25
C ILE A 157 -13.33 -14.83 25.40
N GLY A 158 -13.20 -14.85 24.07
CA GLY A 158 -14.30 -14.76 23.11
C GLY A 158 -14.60 -13.38 22.54
N MET A 159 -13.76 -12.36 22.78
CA MET A 159 -13.91 -11.08 22.10
C MET A 159 -13.60 -11.21 20.60
N HIS A 160 -14.43 -10.61 19.75
CA HIS A 160 -14.15 -10.59 18.32
C HIS A 160 -12.85 -9.82 18.02
N ARG A 161 -12.04 -10.31 17.06
CA ARG A 161 -10.77 -9.68 16.66
C ARG A 161 -10.93 -8.20 16.28
N GLN A 162 -12.03 -7.86 15.60
CA GLN A 162 -12.34 -6.49 15.22
C GLN A 162 -12.47 -5.52 16.39
N ASP A 163 -12.80 -6.03 17.58
CA ASP A 163 -12.95 -5.25 18.81
C ASP A 163 -11.66 -5.33 19.64
N ALA A 164 -11.10 -6.54 19.78
CA ALA A 164 -9.85 -6.78 20.51
C ALA A 164 -8.66 -5.99 19.94
N ARG A 165 -8.63 -5.75 18.62
CA ARG A 165 -7.56 -4.97 17.96
C ARG A 165 -7.36 -3.54 18.50
N GLY A 166 -8.33 -3.03 19.29
CA GLY A 166 -8.24 -1.73 19.92
C GLY A 166 -7.05 -1.56 20.88
N VAL A 167 -6.49 -2.67 21.39
CA VAL A 167 -5.31 -2.65 22.27
C VAL A 167 -3.98 -2.85 21.53
N LEU A 168 -4.00 -3.09 20.20
CA LEU A 168 -2.79 -3.30 19.42
C LEU A 168 -1.95 -2.01 19.33
N PRO A 169 -0.61 -2.13 19.39
CA PRO A 169 0.27 -0.99 19.14
C PRO A 169 0.10 -0.43 17.73
N LEU A 170 0.28 0.87 17.57
CA LEU A 170 0.27 1.51 16.24
C LEU A 170 1.41 1.01 15.33
N ASP A 171 2.47 0.48 15.91
CA ASP A 171 3.62 -0.08 15.17
C ASP A 171 3.45 -1.57 14.86
N THR A 172 2.25 -2.14 15.08
CA THR A 172 1.90 -3.48 14.60
C THR A 172 2.21 -3.59 13.12
N ALA A 173 2.90 -4.67 12.73
CA ALA A 173 3.30 -4.91 11.35
C ALA A 173 2.07 -5.14 10.45
N THR A 174 2.03 -4.40 9.36
CA THR A 174 1.02 -4.54 8.32
C THR A 174 1.68 -4.69 6.95
N ARG A 175 0.96 -5.28 6.03
CA ARG A 175 1.38 -5.42 4.63
C ARG A 175 0.38 -4.72 3.75
N CYS A 176 0.90 -3.83 2.92
CA CYS A 176 0.11 -3.05 1.99
C CYS A 176 0.58 -3.30 0.56
N VAL A 177 -0.36 -3.42 -0.36
CA VAL A 177 -0.09 -3.49 -1.80
C VAL A 177 -0.61 -2.22 -2.44
N TYR A 178 0.27 -1.49 -3.08
CA TYR A 178 -0.04 -0.21 -3.74
C TYR A 178 0.22 -0.34 -5.24
N THR A 179 -0.73 0.13 -6.04
CA THR A 179 -0.60 0.14 -7.51
C THR A 179 -0.87 1.55 -8.03
N TYR A 180 0.17 2.21 -8.51
CA TYR A 180 0.10 3.60 -8.99
C TYR A 180 0.84 3.78 -10.30
N SER A 181 0.47 4.84 -11.04
CA SER A 181 1.24 5.33 -12.17
C SER A 181 2.59 5.92 -11.70
N ILE A 182 3.50 6.14 -12.65
CA ILE A 182 4.80 6.78 -12.36
C ILE A 182 4.59 8.17 -11.74
N ASP A 183 3.67 8.94 -12.27
CA ASP A 183 3.43 10.30 -11.77
C ASP A 183 2.82 10.30 -10.35
N GLU A 184 1.93 9.35 -10.06
CA GLU A 184 1.41 9.16 -8.69
C GLU A 184 2.53 8.74 -7.72
N TRP A 185 3.43 7.83 -8.12
CA TRP A 185 4.59 7.45 -7.31
C TRP A 185 5.54 8.63 -7.08
N ARG A 186 5.80 9.46 -8.09
CA ARG A 186 6.59 10.69 -7.92
C ARG A 186 5.96 11.62 -6.91
N ALA A 187 4.66 11.86 -6.99
CA ALA A 187 3.94 12.70 -6.04
C ALA A 187 4.03 12.14 -4.59
N ILE A 188 3.94 10.82 -4.42
CA ILE A 188 4.12 10.18 -3.11
C ILE A 188 5.54 10.39 -2.59
N ILE A 189 6.57 10.20 -3.43
CA ILE A 189 7.98 10.42 -3.07
C ILE A 189 8.22 11.89 -2.71
N ASP A 190 7.69 12.83 -3.47
CA ASP A 190 7.80 14.26 -3.19
C ASP A 190 7.24 14.61 -1.81
N LEU A 191 6.09 14.05 -1.46
CA LEU A 191 5.43 14.30 -0.18
C LEU A 191 6.10 13.57 0.98
N ARG A 192 6.52 12.30 0.79
CA ARG A 192 6.94 11.41 1.89
C ARG A 192 8.45 11.28 2.03
N TYR A 193 9.21 11.54 0.99
CA TYR A 193 10.67 11.53 1.04
C TYR A 193 11.24 12.95 1.10
N TYR A 194 10.86 13.81 0.16
CA TYR A 194 11.36 15.18 0.09
C TYR A 194 10.63 16.15 1.03
N GLY A 195 9.38 15.86 1.41
CA GLY A 195 8.63 16.67 2.37
C GLY A 195 8.18 18.01 1.82
N THR A 196 7.68 18.05 0.59
CA THR A 196 7.27 19.30 -0.10
C THR A 196 6.18 20.08 0.61
N THR A 197 5.35 19.43 1.42
CA THR A 197 4.27 20.06 2.20
C THR A 197 4.55 20.10 3.72
N GLY A 198 5.68 19.57 4.16
CA GLY A 198 6.09 19.51 5.55
C GLY A 198 7.00 18.32 5.83
N LYS A 199 7.69 18.33 6.98
CA LYS A 199 8.62 17.26 7.34
C LYS A 199 7.89 15.92 7.49
N PRO A 200 8.19 14.92 6.66
CA PRO A 200 7.56 13.61 6.75
C PRO A 200 7.98 12.86 8.01
N HIS A 201 7.13 11.95 8.49
CA HIS A 201 7.51 11.08 9.57
C HIS A 201 8.65 10.15 9.12
N PRO A 202 9.73 9.97 9.94
CA PRO A 202 10.90 9.20 9.52
C PRO A 202 10.60 7.75 9.11
N ASN A 203 9.59 7.09 9.71
CA ASN A 203 9.18 5.74 9.30
C ASN A 203 8.52 5.70 7.89
N ALA A 204 8.04 6.83 7.38
CA ALA A 204 7.41 6.93 6.06
C ALA A 204 8.40 7.35 4.97
N LYS A 205 9.64 7.65 5.34
CA LYS A 205 10.73 8.06 4.49
C LYS A 205 11.59 6.86 4.06
#